data_d4c7959e09ef68a6581b1e51d28d5d9d
#
_entry.id   d4c7959e09ef68a6581b1e51d28d5d9d
#
_cell.length_a   1.000
_cell.length_b   1.000
_cell.length_c   1.000
_cell.angle_alpha   90.00
_cell.angle_beta   90.00
_cell.angle_gamma   90.00
#
_symmetry.space_group_name_H-M   'P 1'
#
loop_
_entity.id
_entity.type
_entity.pdbx_description
1 polymer ?
#
loop_
_entity_poly.entity_id
_entity_poly.type
_entity_poly.pdbx_seq_one_letter_code
_entity_poly.pdbx_strand_id
1 'polypeptide(L)'
;MMTRIKKELICHNLIAFMESDEELSQEAATFIGNWILTDASEKKKSDYDVWDEVLKCYMPSARPTLYRSCNRREDGKIASFTGSIHCAQKFSGDRGFLLICDTKETLQFSHLEQCGEYRHTFFPLSDLLKKEAQSPNCKFSKRLIEDYAKEDEYIMRVDLGRMYSCKWYQR
;
A
#
# COMPACT_ATOMS: atom_id res chain seq x y z
N MET A 1 9.95 20.86 -2.03
CA MET A 1 8.58 20.52 -2.49
C MET A 1 8.70 19.66 -3.75
N MET A 2 8.05 18.49 -3.82
CA MET A 2 8.11 17.61 -4.99
C MET A 2 7.29 18.24 -6.13
N THR A 3 7.89 18.38 -7.32
CA THR A 3 7.18 18.93 -8.49
C THR A 3 6.18 17.92 -9.05
N ARG A 4 5.18 18.40 -9.80
CA ARG A 4 4.19 17.54 -10.46
C ARG A 4 4.86 16.52 -11.39
N ILE A 5 5.78 16.96 -12.22
CA ILE A 5 6.52 16.10 -13.15
C ILE A 5 7.27 14.99 -12.41
N LYS A 6 7.90 15.31 -11.28
CA LYS A 6 8.62 14.30 -10.47
C LYS A 6 7.67 13.26 -9.87
N LYS A 7 6.45 13.65 -9.44
CA LYS A 7 5.44 12.71 -8.95
C LYS A 7 4.98 11.76 -10.05
N GLU A 8 4.69 12.28 -11.22
CA GLU A 8 4.29 11.52 -12.40
C GLU A 8 5.37 10.51 -12.80
N LEU A 9 6.63 10.92 -12.83
CA LEU A 9 7.77 10.03 -13.14
C LEU A 9 7.91 8.90 -12.12
N ILE A 10 7.80 9.18 -10.82
CA ILE A 10 7.85 8.16 -9.77
C ILE A 10 6.67 7.18 -9.93
N CYS A 11 5.45 7.69 -10.10
CA CYS A 11 4.27 6.87 -10.29
C CYS A 11 4.42 5.93 -11.49
N HIS A 12 4.78 6.44 -12.65
CA HIS A 12 4.99 5.65 -13.87
C HIS A 12 6.05 4.57 -13.66
N ASN A 13 7.19 4.91 -13.06
CA ASN A 13 8.25 3.94 -12.85
C ASN A 13 7.87 2.85 -11.84
N LEU A 14 7.15 3.18 -10.75
CA LEU A 14 6.66 2.18 -9.81
C LEU A 14 5.74 1.16 -10.48
N ILE A 15 4.83 1.63 -11.34
CA ILE A 15 3.91 0.77 -12.08
C ILE A 15 4.66 -0.08 -13.11
N ALA A 16 5.49 0.55 -13.93
CA ALA A 16 6.28 -0.13 -14.95
C ALA A 16 7.23 -1.18 -14.34
N PHE A 17 7.89 -0.87 -13.22
CA PHE A 17 8.69 -1.82 -12.49
C PHE A 17 7.89 -3.05 -12.05
N MET A 18 6.66 -2.90 -11.59
CA MET A 18 5.84 -4.03 -11.16
C MET A 18 5.23 -4.84 -12.31
N GLU A 19 4.90 -4.19 -13.43
CA GLU A 19 4.16 -4.80 -14.56
C GLU A 19 5.07 -5.26 -15.71
N SER A 20 6.31 -4.79 -15.75
CA SER A 20 7.28 -5.11 -16.81
C SER A 20 8.66 -5.42 -16.24
N ASP A 21 9.66 -5.54 -17.12
CA ASP A 21 11.07 -5.75 -16.76
C ASP A 21 11.86 -4.43 -16.66
N GLU A 22 11.16 -3.29 -16.48
CA GLU A 22 11.83 -2.02 -16.24
C GLU A 22 12.57 -2.01 -14.90
N GLU A 23 13.73 -1.35 -14.86
CA GLU A 23 14.45 -1.15 -13.60
C GLU A 23 13.78 -0.09 -12.73
N LEU A 24 13.83 -0.30 -11.41
CA LEU A 24 13.41 0.72 -10.46
C LEU A 24 14.34 1.94 -10.57
N SER A 25 13.79 3.14 -10.79
CA SER A 25 14.60 4.36 -10.87
C SER A 25 15.14 4.77 -9.49
N GLN A 26 16.21 5.56 -9.47
CA GLN A 26 16.77 6.06 -8.21
C GLN A 26 15.77 6.96 -7.47
N GLU A 27 14.98 7.75 -8.19
CA GLU A 27 13.92 8.59 -7.62
C GLU A 27 12.81 7.78 -6.98
N ALA A 28 12.35 6.71 -7.64
CA ALA A 28 11.34 5.82 -7.10
C ALA A 28 11.87 5.04 -5.90
N ALA A 29 13.10 4.53 -5.96
CA ALA A 29 13.74 3.85 -4.83
C ALA A 29 13.90 4.79 -3.63
N THR A 30 14.31 6.04 -3.85
CA THR A 30 14.40 7.05 -2.78
C THR A 30 13.03 7.34 -2.17
N PHE A 31 11.98 7.43 -3.00
CA PHE A 31 10.61 7.63 -2.54
C PHE A 31 10.15 6.46 -1.65
N ILE A 32 10.35 5.22 -2.09
CA ILE A 32 9.99 4.01 -1.33
C ILE A 32 10.77 3.94 -0.02
N GLY A 33 12.10 4.17 -0.05
CA GLY A 33 12.92 4.16 1.15
C GLY A 33 12.45 5.20 2.19
N ASN A 34 12.13 6.40 1.74
CA ASN A 34 11.58 7.45 2.60
C ASN A 34 10.20 7.06 3.15
N TRP A 35 9.33 6.49 2.32
CA TRP A 35 8.01 6.02 2.77
C TRP A 35 8.12 5.00 3.90
N ILE A 36 9.00 4.03 3.76
CA ILE A 36 9.20 2.96 4.75
C ILE A 36 9.81 3.52 6.05
N LEU A 37 10.81 4.37 5.95
CA LEU A 37 11.60 4.84 7.09
C LEU A 37 11.01 6.05 7.82
N THR A 38 9.94 6.66 7.29
CA THR A 38 9.32 7.84 7.88
C THR A 38 8.06 7.45 8.66
N ASP A 39 7.95 7.90 9.89
CA ASP A 39 6.75 7.69 10.70
C ASP A 39 5.50 8.30 10.05
N ALA A 40 4.35 7.67 10.30
CA ALA A 40 3.08 8.09 9.68
C ALA A 40 2.73 9.56 9.95
N SER A 41 3.12 10.10 11.11
CA SER A 41 2.90 11.50 11.51
C SER A 41 3.80 12.49 10.78
N GLU A 42 4.90 12.02 10.19
CA GLU A 42 5.91 12.85 9.52
C GLU A 42 5.81 12.79 7.99
N LYS A 43 4.98 11.88 7.45
CA LYS A 43 4.76 11.74 6.02
C LYS A 43 4.15 12.99 5.43
N LYS A 44 4.71 13.46 4.31
CA LYS A 44 4.30 14.72 3.67
C LYS A 44 3.11 14.50 2.75
N LYS A 45 2.33 15.54 2.53
CA LYS A 45 1.24 15.53 1.54
C LYS A 45 1.71 15.06 0.16
N SER A 46 2.92 15.46 -0.24
CA SER A 46 3.50 15.07 -1.54
C SER A 46 3.67 13.57 -1.70
N ASP A 47 3.87 12.84 -0.61
CA ASP A 47 4.07 11.39 -0.63
C ASP A 47 2.72 10.69 -0.82
N TYR A 48 1.68 11.19 -0.16
CA TYR A 48 0.31 10.73 -0.38
C TYR A 48 -0.20 11.03 -1.79
N ASP A 49 0.18 12.17 -2.37
CA ASP A 49 -0.19 12.52 -3.75
C ASP A 49 0.40 11.53 -4.76
N VAL A 50 1.63 11.01 -4.54
CA VAL A 50 2.23 9.97 -5.39
C VAL A 50 1.43 8.67 -5.28
N TRP A 51 1.14 8.23 -4.06
CA TRP A 51 0.35 7.03 -3.86
C TRP A 51 -1.06 7.14 -4.43
N ASP A 52 -1.66 8.33 -4.37
CA ASP A 52 -2.98 8.58 -4.97
C ASP A 52 -2.99 8.32 -6.48
N GLU A 53 -1.93 8.77 -7.18
CA GLU A 53 -1.79 8.51 -8.62
C GLU A 53 -1.45 7.03 -8.91
N VAL A 54 -0.59 6.40 -8.11
CA VAL A 54 -0.30 4.97 -8.25
C VAL A 54 -1.56 4.13 -8.09
N LEU A 55 -2.36 4.40 -7.05
CA LEU A 55 -3.58 3.64 -6.76
C LEU A 55 -4.69 3.83 -7.80
N LYS A 56 -4.67 4.93 -8.57
CA LYS A 56 -5.60 5.13 -9.70
C LYS A 56 -5.22 4.31 -10.93
N CYS A 57 -3.93 4.08 -11.13
CA CYS A 57 -3.41 3.52 -12.38
C CYS A 57 -2.97 2.05 -12.24
N TYR A 58 -2.50 1.62 -11.07
CA TYR A 58 -2.02 0.26 -10.86
C TYR A 58 -3.18 -0.73 -10.68
N MET A 59 -3.14 -1.82 -11.45
CA MET A 59 -4.17 -2.87 -11.42
C MET A 59 -3.56 -4.18 -10.91
N PRO A 60 -3.70 -4.49 -9.60
CA PRO A 60 -3.13 -5.71 -9.04
C PRO A 60 -3.79 -6.97 -9.61
N SER A 61 -2.98 -7.96 -9.97
CA SER A 61 -3.45 -9.26 -10.46
C SER A 61 -3.86 -10.20 -9.33
N ALA A 62 -3.06 -10.26 -8.25
CA ALA A 62 -3.40 -11.01 -7.05
C ALA A 62 -4.42 -10.25 -6.20
N ARG A 63 -5.30 -10.97 -5.51
CA ARG A 63 -6.40 -10.40 -4.71
C ARG A 63 -6.43 -11.03 -3.30
N PRO A 64 -5.45 -10.74 -2.45
CA PRO A 64 -5.40 -11.24 -1.07
C PRO A 64 -6.44 -10.55 -0.19
N THR A 65 -6.78 -11.18 0.93
CA THR A 65 -7.44 -10.46 2.04
C THR A 65 -6.40 -9.64 2.78
N LEU A 66 -6.69 -8.37 3.00
CA LEU A 66 -5.77 -7.42 3.63
C LEU A 66 -6.27 -6.98 5.00
N TYR A 67 -5.35 -6.78 5.92
CA TYR A 67 -5.61 -6.47 7.31
C TYR A 67 -4.88 -5.19 7.73
N ARG A 68 -5.50 -4.41 8.59
CA ARG A 68 -4.86 -3.27 9.22
C ARG A 68 -5.35 -3.09 10.65
N SER A 69 -4.43 -2.98 11.60
CA SER A 69 -4.74 -2.50 12.94
C SER A 69 -4.68 -0.98 13.01
N CYS A 70 -5.64 -0.36 13.67
CA CYS A 70 -5.68 1.08 13.87
C CYS A 70 -6.32 1.44 15.21
N ASN A 71 -5.78 2.48 15.86
CA ASN A 71 -6.35 3.01 17.11
C ASN A 71 -7.58 3.89 16.86
N ARG A 72 -7.62 4.55 15.69
CA ARG A 72 -8.72 5.40 15.22
C ARG A 72 -9.14 4.95 13.83
N ARG A 73 -10.43 5.01 13.58
CA ARG A 73 -10.99 4.81 12.24
C ARG A 73 -10.83 6.10 11.45
N GLU A 74 -9.99 6.08 10.42
CA GLU A 74 -9.77 7.20 9.51
C GLU A 74 -10.15 6.77 8.10
N ASP A 75 -11.22 7.33 7.57
CA ASP A 75 -11.70 7.06 6.22
C ASP A 75 -10.95 7.90 5.19
N GLY A 76 -10.82 7.40 3.96
CA GLY A 76 -10.17 8.09 2.84
C GLY A 76 -8.66 8.24 2.95
N LYS A 77 -8.03 7.82 4.04
CA LYS A 77 -6.58 7.88 4.25
C LYS A 77 -5.86 6.77 3.48
N ILE A 78 -4.75 7.10 2.84
CA ILE A 78 -3.82 6.11 2.31
C ILE A 78 -2.96 5.57 3.45
N ALA A 79 -2.88 4.27 3.57
CA ALA A 79 -2.23 3.61 4.69
C ALA A 79 -1.67 2.23 4.30
N SER A 80 -0.77 1.72 5.14
CA SER A 80 -0.23 0.37 5.02
C SER A 80 -1.20 -0.66 5.56
N PHE A 81 -1.41 -1.71 4.79
CA PHE A 81 -2.11 -2.93 5.16
C PHE A 81 -1.13 -4.10 5.07
N THR A 82 -1.49 -5.24 5.62
CA THR A 82 -0.70 -6.48 5.52
C THR A 82 -1.59 -7.65 5.09
N GLY A 83 -1.04 -8.59 4.35
CA GLY A 83 -1.71 -9.86 4.04
C GLY A 83 -1.72 -10.84 5.22
N SER A 84 -1.03 -10.51 6.32
CA SER A 84 -0.91 -11.37 7.50
C SER A 84 -1.65 -10.81 8.70
N ILE A 85 -2.67 -11.52 9.19
CA ILE A 85 -3.38 -11.15 10.42
C ILE A 85 -2.45 -11.11 11.63
N HIS A 86 -1.41 -11.96 11.67
CA HIS A 86 -0.43 -11.97 12.75
C HIS A 86 0.44 -10.70 12.74
N CYS A 87 0.80 -10.19 11.55
CA CYS A 87 1.47 -8.90 11.45
C CYS A 87 0.55 -7.77 11.93
N ALA A 88 -0.71 -7.75 11.51
CA ALA A 88 -1.68 -6.76 11.97
C ALA A 88 -1.83 -6.79 13.50
N GLN A 89 -1.86 -7.96 14.11
CA GLN A 89 -1.95 -8.13 15.57
C GLN A 89 -0.73 -7.55 16.29
N LYS A 90 0.48 -7.76 15.79
CA LYS A 90 1.70 -7.18 16.38
C LYS A 90 1.66 -5.65 16.44
N PHE A 91 1.09 -5.00 15.42
CA PHE A 91 0.99 -3.54 15.37
C PHE A 91 -0.11 -2.98 16.29
N SER A 92 -1.10 -3.80 16.69
CA SER A 92 -2.21 -3.33 17.54
C SER A 92 -1.85 -3.29 19.02
N GLY A 93 -0.95 -4.16 19.47
CA GLY A 93 -0.77 -4.44 20.89
C GLY A 93 -2.10 -4.84 21.56
N ASP A 94 -2.97 -5.56 20.84
CA ASP A 94 -4.32 -6.01 21.26
C ASP A 94 -5.30 -4.86 21.60
N ARG A 95 -5.08 -3.68 21.00
CA ARG A 95 -5.93 -2.49 21.19
C ARG A 95 -6.49 -1.97 19.86
N GLY A 96 -7.59 -1.21 19.96
CA GLY A 96 -8.19 -0.55 18.81
C GLY A 96 -9.02 -1.49 17.94
N PHE A 97 -8.94 -1.30 16.64
CA PHE A 97 -9.76 -1.97 15.64
C PHE A 97 -8.90 -2.72 14.63
N LEU A 98 -9.41 -3.87 14.20
CA LEU A 98 -8.94 -4.57 13.01
C LEU A 98 -9.85 -4.20 11.85
N LEU A 99 -9.27 -3.66 10.78
CA LEU A 99 -9.91 -3.51 9.48
C LEU A 99 -9.55 -4.74 8.64
N ILE A 100 -10.55 -5.27 7.94
CA ILE A 100 -10.42 -6.43 7.05
C ILE A 100 -10.97 -6.02 5.69
N CYS A 101 -10.16 -6.14 4.65
CA CYS A 101 -10.53 -5.85 3.28
C CYS A 101 -10.46 -7.11 2.43
N ASP A 102 -11.60 -7.58 1.94
CA ASP A 102 -11.63 -8.59 0.89
C ASP A 102 -11.44 -7.92 -0.46
N THR A 103 -10.23 -7.98 -1.00
CA THR A 103 -9.91 -7.33 -2.28
C THR A 103 -10.51 -8.04 -3.50
N LYS A 104 -11.12 -9.23 -3.32
CA LYS A 104 -11.87 -9.94 -4.36
C LYS A 104 -13.29 -9.41 -4.50
N GLU A 105 -13.80 -8.74 -3.46
CA GLU A 105 -15.16 -8.24 -3.46
C GLU A 105 -15.37 -7.27 -4.62
N THR A 106 -16.41 -7.53 -5.41
CA THR A 106 -16.85 -6.63 -6.48
C THR A 106 -17.76 -5.58 -5.87
N LEU A 107 -17.39 -4.33 -6.02
CA LEU A 107 -18.12 -3.19 -5.49
C LEU A 107 -19.01 -2.61 -6.58
N GLN A 108 -20.33 -2.53 -6.33
CA GLN A 108 -21.28 -1.93 -7.24
C GLN A 108 -21.54 -0.48 -6.86
N PHE A 109 -21.38 0.42 -7.82
CA PHE A 109 -21.80 1.80 -7.69
C PHE A 109 -23.20 1.96 -8.28
N SER A 110 -24.20 2.00 -7.40
CA SER A 110 -25.61 2.10 -7.81
C SER A 110 -26.04 3.47 -8.36
N HIS A 111 -25.17 4.47 -8.29
CA HIS A 111 -25.49 5.86 -8.62
C HIS A 111 -24.64 6.46 -9.77
N LEU A 112 -23.84 5.64 -10.43
CA LEU A 112 -23.18 6.03 -11.68
C LEU A 112 -23.95 5.39 -12.83
N GLU A 113 -24.35 6.17 -13.82
CA GLU A 113 -25.03 5.70 -15.04
C GLU A 113 -24.21 4.67 -15.84
N GLN A 114 -22.94 4.52 -15.54
CA GLN A 114 -22.07 3.47 -16.03
C GLN A 114 -21.85 2.46 -14.89
N CYS A 115 -22.61 1.40 -14.90
CA CYS A 115 -22.41 0.23 -14.05
C CYS A 115 -21.08 -0.44 -14.37
N GLY A 116 -19.99 0.03 -13.76
CA GLY A 116 -18.70 -0.63 -13.78
C GLY A 116 -18.52 -1.48 -12.52
N GLU A 117 -18.06 -2.71 -12.66
CA GLU A 117 -17.56 -3.46 -11.53
C GLU A 117 -16.25 -2.82 -11.06
N TYR A 118 -16.22 -2.41 -9.80
CA TYR A 118 -15.05 -1.82 -9.17
C TYR A 118 -14.53 -2.76 -8.09
N ARG A 119 -13.23 -2.91 -8.01
CA ARG A 119 -12.55 -3.65 -6.94
C ARG A 119 -11.60 -2.74 -6.18
N HIS A 120 -11.31 -3.11 -4.94
CA HIS A 120 -10.29 -2.41 -4.18
C HIS A 120 -8.95 -2.36 -4.92
N THR A 121 -8.34 -1.19 -4.98
CA THR A 121 -7.00 -0.99 -5.53
C THR A 121 -5.99 -0.91 -4.41
N PHE A 122 -4.83 -1.50 -4.63
CA PHE A 122 -3.72 -1.50 -3.68
C PHE A 122 -2.40 -1.71 -4.43
N PHE A 123 -1.30 -1.32 -3.81
CA PHE A 123 0.04 -1.53 -4.35
C PHE A 123 0.83 -2.47 -3.43
N PRO A 124 1.38 -3.59 -3.93
CA PRO A 124 2.07 -4.60 -3.12
C PRO A 124 3.52 -4.19 -2.84
N LEU A 125 3.73 -3.39 -1.79
CA LEU A 125 5.04 -2.83 -1.45
C LEU A 125 6.08 -3.90 -1.12
N SER A 126 5.69 -4.94 -0.39
CA SER A 126 6.62 -6.05 -0.08
C SER A 126 7.04 -6.83 -1.32
N ASP A 127 6.18 -6.95 -2.33
CA ASP A 127 6.54 -7.62 -3.58
C ASP A 127 7.49 -6.77 -4.42
N LEU A 128 7.34 -5.44 -4.39
CA LEU A 128 8.33 -4.53 -4.97
C LEU A 128 9.71 -4.76 -4.34
N LEU A 129 9.80 -4.83 -3.02
CA LEU A 129 11.07 -5.06 -2.30
C LEU A 129 11.67 -6.43 -2.66
N LYS A 130 10.85 -7.48 -2.73
CA LYS A 130 11.29 -8.84 -3.13
C LYS A 130 11.79 -8.86 -4.57
N LYS A 131 11.11 -8.17 -5.49
CA LYS A 131 11.52 -8.06 -6.89
C LYS A 131 12.84 -7.32 -7.02
N GLU A 132 12.98 -6.18 -6.35
CA GLU A 132 14.21 -5.38 -6.36
C GLU A 132 15.39 -6.11 -5.71
N ALA A 133 15.14 -6.95 -4.71
CA ALA A 133 16.19 -7.79 -4.10
C ALA A 133 16.85 -8.78 -5.07
N GLN A 134 16.18 -9.11 -6.16
CA GLN A 134 16.71 -10.00 -7.22
C GLN A 134 17.45 -9.22 -8.30
N SER A 135 17.38 -7.90 -8.29
CA SER A 135 18.08 -7.04 -9.24
C SER A 135 19.58 -7.06 -8.98
N PRO A 136 20.44 -7.19 -10.03
CA PRO A 136 21.88 -7.09 -9.90
C PRO A 136 22.33 -5.71 -9.37
N ASN A 137 21.50 -4.68 -9.59
CA ASN A 137 21.73 -3.29 -9.17
C ASN A 137 20.75 -2.86 -8.08
N CYS A 138 20.48 -3.74 -7.11
CA CYS A 138 19.53 -3.48 -6.04
C CYS A 138 19.81 -2.14 -5.33
N LYS A 139 18.80 -1.26 -5.28
CA LYS A 139 18.90 0.10 -4.76
C LYS A 139 18.63 0.20 -3.25
N PHE A 140 18.21 -0.90 -2.64
CA PHE A 140 17.97 -0.96 -1.20
C PHE A 140 19.07 -1.72 -0.48
N SER A 141 19.34 -1.33 0.76
CA SER A 141 20.24 -2.11 1.60
C SER A 141 19.63 -3.48 1.92
N LYS A 142 20.49 -4.49 2.07
CA LYS A 142 20.08 -5.85 2.46
C LYS A 142 19.24 -5.83 3.73
N ARG A 143 19.63 -5.02 4.72
CA ARG A 143 18.91 -4.86 5.98
C ARG A 143 17.47 -4.34 5.78
N LEU A 144 17.30 -3.31 4.95
CA LEU A 144 15.96 -2.78 4.68
C LEU A 144 15.05 -3.85 4.08
N ILE A 145 15.56 -4.62 3.11
CA ILE A 145 14.80 -5.71 2.51
C ILE A 145 14.47 -6.79 3.54
N GLU A 146 15.45 -7.23 4.34
CA GLU A 146 15.26 -8.27 5.36
C GLU A 146 14.24 -7.86 6.43
N ASP A 147 14.23 -6.59 6.80
CA ASP A 147 13.32 -6.07 7.83
C ASP A 147 11.89 -5.90 7.30
N TYR A 148 11.71 -5.36 6.10
CA TYR A 148 10.39 -4.94 5.60
C TYR A 148 9.72 -5.86 4.57
N ALA A 149 10.47 -6.64 3.79
CA ALA A 149 9.86 -7.57 2.83
C ALA A 149 9.03 -8.69 3.50
N LYS A 150 9.22 -8.93 4.78
CA LYS A 150 8.48 -9.93 5.58
C LYS A 150 7.13 -9.42 6.08
N GLU A 151 6.90 -8.12 6.08
CA GLU A 151 5.69 -7.52 6.64
C GLU A 151 4.47 -7.74 5.75
N ASP A 152 4.68 -8.25 4.53
CA ASP A 152 3.64 -8.48 3.53
C ASP A 152 2.78 -7.22 3.37
N GLU A 153 3.47 -6.08 3.14
CA GLU A 153 2.89 -4.74 3.17
C GLU A 153 2.28 -4.37 1.82
N TYR A 154 1.10 -3.78 1.92
CA TYR A 154 0.32 -3.25 0.82
C TYR A 154 -0.10 -1.82 1.12
N ILE A 155 0.02 -0.94 0.14
CA ILE A 155 -0.46 0.44 0.26
C ILE A 155 -1.85 0.54 -0.38
N MET A 156 -2.84 1.03 0.38
CA MET A 156 -4.18 1.22 -0.14
C MET A 156 -4.91 2.36 0.58
N ARG A 157 -6.01 2.81 -0.01
CA ARG A 157 -6.92 3.78 0.61
C ARG A 157 -7.87 3.06 1.56
N VAL A 158 -8.01 3.56 2.76
CA VAL A 158 -9.03 3.10 3.70
C VAL A 158 -10.41 3.54 3.21
N ASP A 159 -11.32 2.59 3.06
CA ASP A 159 -12.73 2.83 2.72
C ASP A 159 -13.60 2.10 3.75
N LEU A 160 -14.00 2.83 4.80
CA LEU A 160 -14.75 2.24 5.91
C LEU A 160 -16.16 1.77 5.53
N GLY A 161 -16.71 2.27 4.42
CA GLY A 161 -17.99 1.81 3.86
C GLY A 161 -17.90 0.45 3.19
N ARG A 162 -16.68 -0.04 2.89
CA ARG A 162 -16.43 -1.24 2.09
C ARG A 162 -15.39 -2.19 2.70
N MET A 163 -15.09 -1.98 3.97
CA MET A 163 -14.20 -2.83 4.76
C MET A 163 -14.92 -3.30 6.00
N TYR A 164 -14.68 -4.53 6.39
CA TYR A 164 -15.16 -5.05 7.66
C TYR A 164 -14.30 -4.50 8.78
N SER A 165 -14.90 -4.25 9.95
CA SER A 165 -14.14 -3.83 11.12
C SER A 165 -14.64 -4.50 12.38
N CYS A 166 -13.71 -4.94 13.21
CA CYS A 166 -14.01 -5.46 14.53
C CYS A 166 -13.04 -4.88 15.57
N LYS A 167 -13.44 -4.90 16.84
CA LYS A 167 -12.53 -4.56 17.93
C LYS A 167 -11.60 -5.73 18.20
N TRP A 168 -10.33 -5.47 18.51
CA TRP A 168 -9.48 -6.46 19.13
C TRP A 168 -10.02 -6.79 20.51
N TYR A 169 -10.26 -8.06 20.78
CA TYR A 169 -10.64 -8.49 22.13
C TYR A 169 -9.38 -8.57 22.99
N GLN A 170 -9.37 -7.83 24.09
CA GLN A 170 -8.43 -8.11 25.18
C GLN A 170 -8.87 -9.42 25.84
N ARG A 171 -8.00 -10.41 25.86
CA ARG A 171 -8.14 -11.59 26.70
C ARG A 171 -7.67 -11.28 28.10
#